data_dcba40f3d2302971c035cae03e92b077
#
_entry.id   dcba40f3d2302971c035cae03e92b077
#
_cell.length_a   1.000
_cell.length_b   1.000
_cell.length_c   1.000
_cell.angle_alpha   90.00
_cell.angle_beta   90.00
_cell.angle_gamma   90.00
#
_symmetry.space_group_name_H-M   'P 1'
#
loop_
_entity.id
_entity.type
_entity.pdbx_description
1 polymer ?
#
loop_
_entity_poly.entity_id
_entity_poly.type
_entity_poly.pdbx_seq_one_letter_code
_entity_poly.pdbx_strand_id
1 'polypeptide(L)'
;MILDNFSLKGKVAIVTGSNTGLGQGICRAYAEAGAKVVGVSRRPSTETEELIGKDKFYNVIADLSSVDVITKVVDETLKRFGRIDILVNNAGIIKRQDSIEFTEEDWDSVLNVNLKTVFFLTQAVAKQFMAQGTGGKVINIASMLSYQGGIRVPSYTASKSAIKGVTMTLANEWAKYGINVNAIAPGYMATNNTQQLRQDEERSADILARIPAGRWGTPADLEGAAVFLASSASDYVNGFTLAVDGGWLGR
;
A
#
# COMPACT_ATOMS: atom_id res chain seq x y z
N MET A 1 1.74 2.25 28.22
CA MET A 1 2.32 3.60 27.91
C MET A 1 1.82 4.04 26.54
N ILE A 2 1.97 5.32 26.15
CA ILE A 2 1.46 5.78 24.85
C ILE A 2 2.05 4.97 23.67
N LEU A 3 3.32 4.57 23.76
CA LEU A 3 3.98 3.77 22.74
C LEU A 3 3.38 2.37 22.54
N ASP A 4 2.71 1.82 23.55
CA ASP A 4 2.04 0.52 23.42
C ASP A 4 0.91 0.56 22.37
N ASN A 5 0.33 1.74 22.13
CA ASN A 5 -0.69 1.93 21.11
C ASN A 5 -0.16 1.74 19.66
N PHE A 6 1.15 1.80 19.48
CA PHE A 6 1.80 1.53 18.17
C PHE A 6 2.21 0.07 18.00
N SER A 7 2.02 -0.77 19.01
CA SER A 7 2.37 -2.19 18.94
C SER A 7 1.44 -2.95 17.99
N LEU A 8 2.01 -3.80 17.15
CA LEU A 8 1.30 -4.75 16.30
C LEU A 8 1.45 -6.19 16.80
N LYS A 9 1.85 -6.38 18.06
CA LYS A 9 2.03 -7.71 18.67
C LYS A 9 0.74 -8.52 18.59
N GLY A 10 0.86 -9.75 18.07
CA GLY A 10 -0.28 -10.66 17.89
C GLY A 10 -1.16 -10.36 16.69
N LYS A 11 -0.84 -9.35 15.87
CA LYS A 11 -1.54 -9.03 14.63
C LYS A 11 -0.97 -9.80 13.44
N VAL A 12 -1.82 -10.05 12.46
CA VAL A 12 -1.48 -10.65 11.16
C VAL A 12 -1.76 -9.64 10.07
N ALA A 13 -0.73 -9.28 9.30
CA ALA A 13 -0.81 -8.29 8.25
C ALA A 13 -0.57 -8.93 6.86
N ILE A 14 -1.45 -8.65 5.91
CA ILE A 14 -1.22 -8.91 4.49
C ILE A 14 -0.64 -7.63 3.87
N VAL A 15 0.51 -7.76 3.17
CA VAL A 15 1.14 -6.66 2.44
C VAL A 15 1.37 -7.08 0.99
N THR A 16 0.69 -6.40 0.06
CA THR A 16 0.87 -6.68 -1.37
C THR A 16 2.06 -5.92 -1.96
N GLY A 17 2.78 -6.52 -2.92
CA GLY A 17 4.02 -5.93 -3.47
C GLY A 17 5.17 -5.95 -2.48
N SER A 18 5.29 -7.02 -1.70
CA SER A 18 6.19 -7.18 -0.55
C SER A 18 7.66 -7.41 -0.88
N ASN A 19 8.01 -7.64 -2.14
CA ASN A 19 9.34 -8.13 -2.52
C ASN A 19 10.40 -7.02 -2.64
N THR A 20 10.01 -5.75 -2.78
CA THR A 20 10.94 -4.61 -2.92
C THR A 20 10.31 -3.30 -2.47
N GLY A 21 11.14 -2.26 -2.33
CA GLY A 21 10.71 -0.87 -2.20
C GLY A 21 9.80 -0.62 -0.99
N LEU A 22 8.69 0.10 -1.21
CA LEU A 22 7.79 0.51 -0.12
C LEU A 22 7.16 -0.69 0.59
N GLY A 23 6.73 -1.72 -0.17
CA GLY A 23 6.12 -2.92 0.40
C GLY A 23 7.10 -3.70 1.28
N GLN A 24 8.36 -3.81 0.89
CA GLN A 24 9.41 -4.44 1.69
C GLN A 24 9.65 -3.65 3.01
N GLY A 25 9.76 -2.31 2.93
CA GLY A 25 9.91 -1.46 4.11
C GLY A 25 8.73 -1.60 5.08
N ILE A 26 7.49 -1.60 4.56
CA ILE A 26 6.28 -1.80 5.37
C ILE A 26 6.29 -3.18 6.04
N CYS A 27 6.66 -4.24 5.31
CA CYS A 27 6.78 -5.60 5.88
C CYS A 27 7.77 -5.62 7.05
N ARG A 28 8.95 -4.99 6.89
CA ARG A 28 9.96 -4.90 7.94
C ARG A 28 9.41 -4.15 9.15
N ALA A 29 8.86 -2.97 8.97
CA ALA A 29 8.33 -2.16 10.06
C ALA A 29 7.22 -2.87 10.86
N TYR A 30 6.34 -3.60 10.17
CA TYR A 30 5.29 -4.37 10.82
C TYR A 30 5.84 -5.54 11.64
N ALA A 31 6.85 -6.26 11.12
CA ALA A 31 7.50 -7.33 11.84
C ALA A 31 8.29 -6.82 13.06
N GLU A 32 8.93 -5.66 12.96
CA GLU A 32 9.60 -4.97 14.08
C GLU A 32 8.58 -4.49 15.13
N ALA A 33 7.40 -4.01 14.70
CA ALA A 33 6.30 -3.64 15.59
C ALA A 33 5.58 -4.85 16.23
N GLY A 34 5.94 -6.09 15.84
CA GLY A 34 5.48 -7.34 16.48
C GLY A 34 4.44 -8.13 15.67
N ALA A 35 4.10 -7.74 14.46
CA ALA A 35 3.16 -8.48 13.62
C ALA A 35 3.78 -9.72 12.98
N LYS A 36 2.92 -10.69 12.61
CA LYS A 36 3.20 -11.68 11.59
C LYS A 36 2.81 -11.09 10.23
N VAL A 37 3.63 -11.27 9.22
CA VAL A 37 3.46 -10.63 7.91
C VAL A 37 3.29 -11.67 6.82
N VAL A 38 2.25 -11.52 6.01
CA VAL A 38 2.04 -12.27 4.77
C VAL A 38 2.35 -11.33 3.61
N GLY A 39 3.46 -11.60 2.96
CA GLY A 39 3.86 -10.88 1.74
C GLY A 39 3.20 -11.49 0.51
N VAL A 40 2.55 -10.66 -0.30
CA VAL A 40 1.94 -11.11 -1.57
C VAL A 40 2.68 -10.48 -2.74
N SER A 41 3.22 -11.29 -3.63
CA SER A 41 3.98 -10.83 -4.79
C SER A 41 4.01 -11.86 -5.91
N ARG A 42 4.33 -11.43 -7.14
CA ARG A 42 4.45 -12.33 -8.32
C ARG A 42 5.70 -13.22 -8.29
N ARG A 43 6.70 -12.85 -7.49
CA ARG A 43 7.97 -13.55 -7.33
C ARG A 43 8.25 -13.76 -5.85
N PRO A 44 9.07 -14.74 -5.47
CA PRO A 44 9.49 -14.89 -4.08
C PRO A 44 10.05 -13.60 -3.50
N SER A 45 9.65 -13.27 -2.27
CA SER A 45 10.16 -12.13 -1.52
C SER A 45 11.34 -12.54 -0.63
N THR A 46 12.37 -13.17 -1.24
CA THR A 46 13.48 -13.80 -0.52
C THR A 46 14.22 -12.78 0.36
N GLU A 47 14.58 -11.62 -0.20
CA GLU A 47 15.25 -10.57 0.57
C GLU A 47 14.41 -10.07 1.75
N THR A 48 13.09 -9.98 1.56
CA THR A 48 12.17 -9.58 2.64
C THR A 48 12.07 -10.64 3.72
N GLU A 49 12.06 -11.93 3.33
CA GLU A 49 12.08 -13.04 4.28
C GLU A 49 13.38 -13.08 5.08
N GLU A 50 14.52 -12.83 4.45
CA GLU A 50 15.82 -12.76 5.11
C GLU A 50 15.90 -11.59 6.13
N LEU A 51 15.34 -10.42 5.76
CA LEU A 51 15.31 -9.24 6.63
C LEU A 51 14.42 -9.44 7.87
N ILE A 52 13.31 -10.18 7.75
CA ILE A 52 12.28 -10.28 8.80
C ILE A 52 12.42 -11.57 9.61
N GLY A 53 12.87 -12.64 8.96
CA GLY A 53 12.93 -13.99 9.51
C GLY A 53 11.69 -14.84 9.21
N LYS A 54 11.92 -16.12 8.93
CA LYS A 54 10.91 -17.12 8.50
C LYS A 54 9.79 -17.38 9.51
N ASP A 55 10.03 -17.09 10.77
CA ASP A 55 9.06 -17.21 11.84
C ASP A 55 8.01 -16.09 11.85
N LYS A 56 8.34 -14.93 11.26
CA LYS A 56 7.47 -13.76 11.17
C LYS A 56 6.94 -13.48 9.76
N PHE A 57 7.55 -14.05 8.72
CA PHE A 57 7.18 -13.81 7.33
C PHE A 57 6.69 -15.07 6.63
N TYR A 58 5.64 -14.93 5.83
CA TYR A 58 5.14 -15.97 4.93
C TYR A 58 4.85 -15.35 3.57
N ASN A 59 5.36 -15.95 2.48
CA ASN A 59 5.17 -15.42 1.13
C ASN A 59 4.10 -16.20 0.37
N VAL A 60 3.08 -15.50 -0.10
CA VAL A 60 2.07 -16.00 -1.04
C VAL A 60 2.41 -15.47 -2.43
N ILE A 61 2.76 -16.39 -3.34
CA ILE A 61 3.01 -16.05 -4.74
C ILE A 61 1.66 -15.95 -5.46
N ALA A 62 1.32 -14.73 -5.90
CA ALA A 62 0.09 -14.43 -6.60
C ALA A 62 0.27 -13.24 -7.56
N ASP A 63 -0.35 -13.32 -8.75
CA ASP A 63 -0.42 -12.23 -9.71
C ASP A 63 -1.71 -11.45 -9.55
N LEU A 64 -1.59 -10.25 -8.99
CA LEU A 64 -2.71 -9.34 -8.72
C LEU A 64 -3.25 -8.63 -9.99
N SER A 65 -2.84 -9.02 -11.18
CA SER A 65 -3.49 -8.60 -12.44
C SER A 65 -4.88 -9.23 -12.61
N SER A 66 -5.17 -10.36 -11.91
CA SER A 66 -6.49 -11.00 -11.85
C SER A 66 -7.03 -11.05 -10.43
N VAL A 67 -8.34 -10.94 -10.29
CA VAL A 67 -9.07 -11.13 -9.02
C VAL A 67 -9.16 -12.60 -8.59
N ASP A 68 -8.88 -13.54 -9.49
CA ASP A 68 -8.98 -14.99 -9.22
C ASP A 68 -8.06 -15.47 -8.12
N VAL A 69 -6.97 -14.74 -7.87
CA VAL A 69 -5.98 -15.08 -6.84
C VAL A 69 -6.40 -14.67 -5.42
N ILE A 70 -7.48 -13.88 -5.28
CA ILE A 70 -7.88 -13.29 -3.99
C ILE A 70 -8.21 -14.36 -2.97
N THR A 71 -9.00 -15.37 -3.35
CA THR A 71 -9.35 -16.51 -2.48
C THR A 71 -8.10 -17.21 -1.96
N LYS A 72 -7.13 -17.48 -2.85
CA LYS A 72 -5.84 -18.07 -2.46
C LYS A 72 -5.12 -17.23 -1.41
N VAL A 73 -5.04 -15.90 -1.58
CA VAL A 73 -4.34 -15.01 -0.64
C VAL A 73 -4.99 -15.06 0.75
N VAL A 74 -6.32 -15.00 0.81
CA VAL A 74 -7.06 -15.04 2.09
C VAL A 74 -6.91 -16.41 2.74
N ASP A 75 -7.15 -17.51 2.01
CA ASP A 75 -7.13 -18.85 2.53
C ASP A 75 -5.75 -19.28 3.03
N GLU A 76 -4.68 -18.99 2.27
CA GLU A 76 -3.31 -19.29 2.70
C GLU A 76 -2.92 -18.49 3.96
N THR A 77 -3.37 -17.23 4.07
CA THR A 77 -3.16 -16.43 5.29
C THR A 77 -3.86 -17.06 6.49
N LEU A 78 -5.14 -17.42 6.34
CA LEU A 78 -5.93 -18.04 7.40
C LEU A 78 -5.38 -19.43 7.78
N LYS A 79 -4.99 -20.25 6.81
CA LYS A 79 -4.36 -21.54 7.05
C LYS A 79 -3.06 -21.40 7.83
N ARG A 80 -2.27 -20.36 7.57
CA ARG A 80 -0.95 -20.16 8.19
C ARG A 80 -1.04 -19.54 9.58
N PHE A 81 -1.93 -18.56 9.79
CA PHE A 81 -1.95 -17.75 11.01
C PHE A 81 -3.31 -17.68 11.71
N GLY A 82 -4.38 -18.24 11.13
CA GLY A 82 -5.71 -18.35 11.74
C GLY A 82 -6.53 -17.07 11.76
N ARG A 83 -5.95 -15.92 11.35
CA ARG A 83 -6.60 -14.62 11.38
C ARG A 83 -5.99 -13.64 10.38
N ILE A 84 -6.70 -12.53 10.15
CA ILE A 84 -6.20 -11.35 9.44
C ILE A 84 -6.61 -10.13 10.27
N ASP A 85 -5.71 -9.16 10.47
CA ASP A 85 -5.98 -7.92 11.20
C ASP A 85 -5.71 -6.68 10.37
N ILE A 86 -4.77 -6.77 9.44
CA ILE A 86 -4.29 -5.63 8.66
C ILE A 86 -4.17 -6.04 7.20
N LEU A 87 -4.62 -5.16 6.29
CA LEU A 87 -4.37 -5.26 4.86
C LEU A 87 -3.67 -4.01 4.37
N VAL A 88 -2.52 -4.17 3.70
CA VAL A 88 -1.84 -3.09 2.98
C VAL A 88 -1.91 -3.36 1.48
N ASN A 89 -2.68 -2.57 0.76
CA ASN A 89 -2.74 -2.57 -0.69
C ASN A 89 -1.62 -1.67 -1.26
N ASN A 90 -0.42 -2.24 -1.37
CA ASN A 90 0.75 -1.52 -1.87
C ASN A 90 1.13 -1.92 -3.31
N ALA A 91 0.82 -3.13 -3.75
CA ALA A 91 1.11 -3.54 -5.13
C ALA A 91 0.53 -2.55 -6.14
N GLY A 92 1.32 -2.20 -7.13
CA GLY A 92 0.89 -1.30 -8.18
C GLY A 92 1.88 -1.25 -9.33
N ILE A 93 1.37 -0.91 -10.49
CA ILE A 93 2.14 -0.71 -11.71
C ILE A 93 1.89 0.67 -12.28
N ILE A 94 2.82 1.14 -13.09
CA ILE A 94 2.72 2.40 -13.81
C ILE A 94 3.10 2.16 -15.27
N LYS A 95 2.31 2.70 -16.18
CA LYS A 95 2.58 2.75 -17.63
C LYS A 95 2.78 4.21 -18.02
N ARG A 96 3.78 4.45 -18.85
CA ARG A 96 4.17 5.81 -19.26
C ARG A 96 4.14 5.93 -20.76
N GLN A 97 3.17 6.70 -21.27
CA GLN A 97 3.03 7.04 -22.69
C GLN A 97 2.26 8.36 -22.81
N ASP A 98 2.45 9.09 -23.88
CA ASP A 98 1.65 10.27 -24.18
C ASP A 98 0.19 9.90 -24.24
N SER A 99 -0.69 10.73 -23.66
CA SER A 99 -2.09 10.35 -23.47
C SER A 99 -2.83 10.14 -24.79
N ILE A 100 -2.37 10.78 -25.87
CA ILE A 100 -2.95 10.62 -27.21
C ILE A 100 -2.59 9.24 -27.83
N GLU A 101 -1.50 8.62 -27.39
CA GLU A 101 -1.02 7.30 -27.87
C GLU A 101 -1.25 6.19 -26.83
N PHE A 102 -1.98 6.49 -25.73
CA PHE A 102 -2.16 5.54 -24.65
C PHE A 102 -3.12 4.42 -25.07
N THR A 103 -2.67 3.16 -24.94
CA THR A 103 -3.44 2.00 -25.38
C THR A 103 -4.47 1.56 -24.33
N GLU A 104 -5.56 0.91 -24.79
CA GLU A 104 -6.54 0.28 -23.92
C GLU A 104 -5.90 -0.82 -23.04
N GLU A 105 -5.00 -1.61 -23.60
CA GLU A 105 -4.27 -2.65 -22.87
C GLU A 105 -3.47 -2.07 -21.69
N ASP A 106 -2.72 -0.98 -21.89
CA ASP A 106 -1.97 -0.30 -20.83
C ASP A 106 -2.90 0.34 -19.82
N TRP A 107 -4.04 0.88 -20.26
CA TRP A 107 -5.06 1.41 -19.37
C TRP A 107 -5.63 0.33 -18.46
N ASP A 108 -6.12 -0.77 -19.03
CA ASP A 108 -6.74 -1.86 -18.30
C ASP A 108 -5.77 -2.57 -17.37
N SER A 109 -4.53 -2.79 -17.82
CA SER A 109 -3.50 -3.43 -16.98
C SER A 109 -3.26 -2.64 -15.68
N VAL A 110 -3.22 -1.31 -15.75
CA VAL A 110 -3.03 -0.45 -14.58
C VAL A 110 -4.28 -0.46 -13.70
N LEU A 111 -5.48 -0.30 -14.27
CA LEU A 111 -6.72 -0.29 -13.49
C LEU A 111 -6.99 -1.64 -12.83
N ASN A 112 -6.68 -2.75 -13.50
CA ASN A 112 -6.84 -4.08 -12.92
C ASN A 112 -6.00 -4.26 -11.66
N VAL A 113 -4.71 -3.92 -11.70
CA VAL A 113 -3.81 -4.08 -10.55
C VAL A 113 -4.06 -3.03 -9.48
N ASN A 114 -4.13 -1.74 -9.88
CA ASN A 114 -4.10 -0.63 -8.94
C ASN A 114 -5.47 -0.29 -8.32
N LEU A 115 -6.57 -0.75 -8.91
CA LEU A 115 -7.92 -0.40 -8.47
C LEU A 115 -8.83 -1.63 -8.30
N LYS A 116 -9.05 -2.39 -9.38
CA LYS A 116 -10.01 -3.50 -9.34
C LYS A 116 -9.62 -4.56 -8.32
N THR A 117 -8.40 -5.07 -8.38
CA THR A 117 -7.92 -6.09 -7.44
C THR A 117 -7.81 -5.54 -6.02
N VAL A 118 -7.42 -4.28 -5.85
CA VAL A 118 -7.41 -3.60 -4.55
C VAL A 118 -8.81 -3.62 -3.92
N PHE A 119 -9.84 -3.23 -4.67
CA PHE A 119 -11.20 -3.24 -4.17
C PHE A 119 -11.67 -4.63 -3.75
N PHE A 120 -11.53 -5.63 -4.62
CA PHE A 120 -12.04 -6.98 -4.34
C PHE A 120 -11.22 -7.72 -3.27
N LEU A 121 -9.91 -7.50 -3.18
CA LEU A 121 -9.11 -8.03 -2.07
C LEU A 121 -9.52 -7.37 -0.74
N THR A 122 -9.73 -6.06 -0.74
CA THR A 122 -10.22 -5.34 0.44
C THR A 122 -11.59 -5.86 0.86
N GLN A 123 -12.51 -6.10 -0.09
CA GLN A 123 -13.83 -6.68 0.19
C GLN A 123 -13.72 -8.08 0.82
N ALA A 124 -12.86 -8.94 0.29
CA ALA A 124 -12.67 -10.30 0.82
C ALA A 124 -12.10 -10.27 2.24
N VAL A 125 -11.10 -9.42 2.49
CA VAL A 125 -10.50 -9.25 3.82
C VAL A 125 -11.50 -8.60 4.80
N ALA A 126 -12.30 -7.62 4.37
CA ALA A 126 -13.33 -7.02 5.21
C ALA A 126 -14.40 -8.03 5.65
N LYS A 127 -14.82 -8.95 4.76
CA LYS A 127 -15.69 -10.09 5.15
C LYS A 127 -15.06 -10.92 6.25
N GLN A 128 -13.75 -11.16 6.17
CA GLN A 128 -13.02 -11.90 7.21
C GLN A 128 -12.95 -11.11 8.52
N PHE A 129 -12.70 -9.80 8.48
CA PHE A 129 -12.74 -8.94 9.68
C PHE A 129 -14.10 -8.99 10.39
N MET A 130 -15.19 -8.93 9.60
CA MET A 130 -16.54 -9.03 10.13
C MET A 130 -16.81 -10.41 10.74
N ALA A 131 -16.38 -11.48 10.09
CA ALA A 131 -16.53 -12.87 10.60
C ALA A 131 -15.73 -13.09 11.89
N GLN A 132 -14.56 -12.47 12.04
CA GLN A 132 -13.77 -12.51 13.27
C GLN A 132 -14.38 -11.68 14.40
N GLY A 133 -15.21 -10.68 14.11
CA GLY A 133 -15.81 -9.78 15.10
C GLY A 133 -14.82 -8.84 15.81
N THR A 134 -13.60 -8.70 15.27
CA THR A 134 -12.51 -7.91 15.91
C THR A 134 -12.20 -6.60 15.18
N GLY A 135 -12.94 -6.29 14.10
CA GLY A 135 -12.59 -5.18 13.21
C GLY A 135 -11.28 -5.44 12.46
N GLY A 136 -10.69 -4.39 11.91
CA GLY A 136 -9.43 -4.47 11.18
C GLY A 136 -8.96 -3.15 10.59
N LYS A 137 -7.76 -3.13 10.03
CA LYS A 137 -7.14 -1.96 9.41
C LYS A 137 -6.84 -2.22 7.94
N VAL A 138 -7.30 -1.34 7.08
CA VAL A 138 -6.98 -1.33 5.65
C VAL A 138 -6.18 -0.07 5.34
N ILE A 139 -5.02 -0.24 4.75
CA ILE A 139 -4.15 0.86 4.33
C ILE A 139 -3.91 0.75 2.80
N ASN A 140 -4.44 1.69 2.06
CA ASN A 140 -4.23 1.77 0.62
C ASN A 140 -3.03 2.67 0.30
N ILE A 141 -2.13 2.23 -0.56
CA ILE A 141 -1.08 3.12 -1.07
C ILE A 141 -1.65 3.90 -2.27
N ALA A 142 -2.03 5.14 -1.97
CA ALA A 142 -2.44 6.15 -2.92
C ALA A 142 -1.20 6.77 -3.61
N SER A 143 -1.24 8.06 -3.90
CA SER A 143 -0.13 8.83 -4.47
C SER A 143 -0.42 10.32 -4.27
N MET A 144 0.58 11.19 -4.38
CA MET A 144 0.33 12.62 -4.61
C MET A 144 -0.48 12.84 -5.91
N LEU A 145 -0.42 11.90 -6.88
CA LEU A 145 -1.27 11.94 -8.09
C LEU A 145 -2.76 11.62 -7.80
N SER A 146 -3.12 11.35 -6.56
CA SER A 146 -4.53 11.37 -6.10
C SER A 146 -5.06 12.79 -5.87
N TYR A 147 -4.20 13.81 -5.93
CA TYR A 147 -4.52 15.21 -5.69
C TYR A 147 -4.17 16.12 -6.87
N GLN A 148 -3.26 15.68 -7.73
CA GLN A 148 -2.79 16.45 -8.88
C GLN A 148 -2.64 15.55 -10.10
N GLY A 149 -2.60 16.13 -11.32
CA GLY A 149 -2.30 15.41 -12.55
C GLY A 149 -0.83 15.01 -12.66
N GLY A 150 -0.56 13.88 -13.30
CA GLY A 150 0.76 13.50 -13.76
C GLY A 150 0.91 13.66 -15.27
N ILE A 151 2.13 13.75 -15.77
CA ILE A 151 2.43 13.80 -17.20
C ILE A 151 2.74 12.39 -17.69
N ARG A 152 2.11 11.95 -18.80
CA ARG A 152 2.32 10.65 -19.45
C ARG A 152 1.91 9.43 -18.60
N VAL A 153 1.03 9.61 -17.62
CA VAL A 153 0.59 8.56 -16.69
C VAL A 153 -0.93 8.61 -16.45
N PRO A 154 -1.77 8.63 -17.50
CA PRO A 154 -3.21 8.87 -17.35
C PRO A 154 -3.91 7.79 -16.51
N SER A 155 -3.69 6.50 -16.79
CA SER A 155 -4.30 5.39 -16.06
C SER A 155 -3.81 5.30 -14.60
N TYR A 156 -2.53 5.59 -14.35
CA TYR A 156 -2.01 5.63 -12.99
C TYR A 156 -2.67 6.74 -12.17
N THR A 157 -2.74 7.96 -12.71
CA THR A 157 -3.42 9.09 -12.07
C THR A 157 -4.88 8.77 -11.79
N ALA A 158 -5.60 8.22 -12.78
CA ALA A 158 -7.00 7.81 -12.62
C ALA A 158 -7.15 6.76 -11.50
N SER A 159 -6.30 5.71 -11.49
CA SER A 159 -6.35 4.66 -10.47
C SER A 159 -6.07 5.21 -9.06
N LYS A 160 -5.07 6.09 -8.89
CA LYS A 160 -4.71 6.62 -7.58
C LYS A 160 -5.72 7.66 -7.07
N SER A 161 -6.37 8.41 -7.95
CA SER A 161 -7.50 9.27 -7.60
C SER A 161 -8.72 8.43 -7.17
N ALA A 162 -9.02 7.35 -7.89
CA ALA A 162 -10.10 6.42 -7.53
C ALA A 162 -9.86 5.75 -6.16
N ILE A 163 -8.62 5.35 -5.84
CA ILE A 163 -8.25 4.77 -4.54
C ILE A 163 -8.59 5.72 -3.38
N LYS A 164 -8.36 7.03 -3.54
CA LYS A 164 -8.77 8.01 -2.55
C LYS A 164 -10.29 8.00 -2.33
N GLY A 165 -11.08 7.98 -3.40
CA GLY A 165 -12.54 7.92 -3.33
C GLY A 165 -13.04 6.61 -2.70
N VAL A 166 -12.49 5.46 -3.13
CA VAL A 166 -12.82 4.15 -2.57
C VAL A 166 -12.47 4.08 -1.08
N THR A 167 -11.35 4.64 -0.66
CA THR A 167 -10.95 4.70 0.76
C THR A 167 -12.02 5.39 1.60
N MET A 168 -12.54 6.55 1.17
CA MET A 168 -13.58 7.29 1.88
C MET A 168 -14.91 6.50 1.93
N THR A 169 -15.32 5.91 0.80
CA THR A 169 -16.55 5.13 0.72
C THR A 169 -16.53 3.94 1.68
N LEU A 170 -15.47 3.13 1.63
CA LEU A 170 -15.36 1.94 2.47
C LEU A 170 -15.20 2.28 3.95
N ALA A 171 -14.53 3.39 4.28
CA ALA A 171 -14.46 3.90 5.64
C ALA A 171 -15.84 4.24 6.20
N ASN A 172 -16.67 4.95 5.42
CA ASN A 172 -18.02 5.33 5.83
C ASN A 172 -18.93 4.10 6.05
N GLU A 173 -18.86 3.12 5.15
CA GLU A 173 -19.71 1.93 5.21
C GLU A 173 -19.33 0.98 6.34
N TRP A 174 -18.01 0.84 6.62
CA TRP A 174 -17.50 -0.22 7.48
C TRP A 174 -17.03 0.22 8.87
N ALA A 175 -17.02 1.52 9.17
CA ALA A 175 -16.68 2.04 10.49
C ALA A 175 -17.49 1.39 11.63
N LYS A 176 -18.77 1.13 11.40
CA LYS A 176 -19.67 0.48 12.36
C LYS A 176 -19.28 -0.96 12.73
N TYR A 177 -18.40 -1.59 11.93
CA TYR A 177 -17.85 -2.92 12.19
C TYR A 177 -16.45 -2.87 12.82
N GLY A 178 -15.99 -1.67 13.25
CA GLY A 178 -14.65 -1.47 13.77
C GLY A 178 -13.54 -1.58 12.70
N ILE A 179 -13.87 -1.39 11.42
CA ILE A 179 -12.92 -1.42 10.32
C ILE A 179 -12.51 0.01 9.95
N ASN A 180 -11.22 0.31 10.09
CA ASN A 180 -10.66 1.56 9.59
C ASN A 180 -10.08 1.35 8.19
N VAL A 181 -10.45 2.23 7.26
CA VAL A 181 -9.92 2.24 5.90
C VAL A 181 -9.27 3.61 5.65
N ASN A 182 -7.97 3.62 5.52
CA ASN A 182 -7.18 4.84 5.28
C ASN A 182 -6.24 4.64 4.10
N ALA A 183 -5.60 5.71 3.68
CA ALA A 183 -4.58 5.65 2.63
C ALA A 183 -3.32 6.42 3.04
N ILE A 184 -2.18 6.07 2.44
CA ILE A 184 -0.97 6.86 2.44
C ILE A 184 -0.75 7.36 1.02
N ALA A 185 -0.44 8.65 0.85
CA ALA A 185 -0.03 9.24 -0.41
C ALA A 185 1.48 9.54 -0.38
N PRO A 186 2.32 8.64 -0.90
CA PRO A 186 3.75 8.89 -0.99
C PRO A 186 4.06 10.00 -1.99
N GLY A 187 5.09 10.80 -1.68
CA GLY A 187 5.73 11.69 -2.62
C GLY A 187 6.70 10.97 -3.57
N TYR A 188 7.71 11.66 -4.01
CA TYR A 188 8.79 11.09 -4.81
C TYR A 188 9.72 10.23 -3.94
N MET A 189 9.56 8.92 -4.04
CA MET A 189 10.33 7.92 -3.28
C MET A 189 11.41 7.29 -4.14
N ALA A 190 12.61 7.11 -3.59
CA ALA A 190 13.71 6.43 -4.23
C ALA A 190 13.49 4.90 -4.26
N THR A 191 12.74 4.44 -5.25
CA THR A 191 12.41 3.03 -5.50
C THR A 191 12.70 2.66 -6.95
N ASN A 192 12.50 1.41 -7.31
CA ASN A 192 12.65 0.94 -8.69
C ASN A 192 11.69 1.67 -9.66
N ASN A 193 10.47 2.02 -9.21
CA ASN A 193 9.49 2.73 -10.02
C ASN A 193 9.91 4.14 -10.44
N THR A 194 10.83 4.75 -9.69
CA THR A 194 11.36 6.11 -9.95
C THR A 194 12.80 6.11 -10.45
N GLN A 195 13.39 4.93 -10.71
CA GLN A 195 14.78 4.82 -11.09
C GLN A 195 15.11 5.64 -12.36
N GLN A 196 14.29 5.54 -13.41
CA GLN A 196 14.47 6.29 -14.64
C GLN A 196 14.43 7.81 -14.41
N LEU A 197 13.50 8.28 -13.55
CA LEU A 197 13.40 9.70 -13.21
C LEU A 197 14.61 10.21 -12.42
N ARG A 198 15.22 9.35 -11.61
CA ARG A 198 16.42 9.70 -10.82
C ARG A 198 17.70 9.66 -11.63
N GLN A 199 17.71 8.89 -12.73
CA GLN A 199 18.83 8.79 -13.67
C GLN A 199 18.83 9.90 -14.72
N ASP A 200 17.70 10.54 -14.94
CA ASP A 200 17.56 11.76 -15.76
C ASP A 200 17.92 12.97 -14.90
N GLU A 201 19.11 13.53 -15.13
CA GLU A 201 19.68 14.59 -14.29
C GLU A 201 18.80 15.86 -14.27
N GLU A 202 18.31 16.30 -15.45
CA GLU A 202 17.47 17.49 -15.57
C GLU A 202 16.13 17.28 -14.84
N ARG A 203 15.48 16.15 -15.12
CA ARG A 203 14.20 15.80 -14.49
C ARG A 203 14.33 15.59 -12.99
N SER A 204 15.42 14.99 -12.54
CA SER A 204 15.71 14.79 -11.11
C SER A 204 15.92 16.11 -10.40
N ALA A 205 16.67 17.06 -11.01
CA ALA A 205 16.90 18.38 -10.47
C ALA A 205 15.58 19.18 -10.32
N ASP A 206 14.72 19.16 -11.34
CA ASP A 206 13.40 19.81 -11.32
C ASP A 206 12.52 19.28 -10.17
N ILE A 207 12.50 17.96 -10.01
CA ILE A 207 11.74 17.30 -8.95
C ILE A 207 12.29 17.71 -7.58
N LEU A 208 13.62 17.64 -7.39
CA LEU A 208 14.26 18.00 -6.13
C LEU A 208 14.04 19.47 -5.75
N ALA A 209 14.12 20.39 -6.71
CA ALA A 209 13.88 21.82 -6.49
C ALA A 209 12.45 22.09 -5.98
N ARG A 210 11.51 21.20 -6.28
CA ARG A 210 10.12 21.33 -5.86
C ARG A 210 9.80 20.62 -4.54
N ILE A 211 10.61 19.67 -4.07
CA ILE A 211 10.40 19.01 -2.77
C ILE A 211 10.89 19.90 -1.64
N PRO A 212 10.04 20.43 -0.74
CA PRO A 212 10.50 21.29 0.36
C PRO A 212 11.55 20.64 1.27
N ALA A 213 11.45 19.30 1.48
CA ALA A 213 12.45 18.57 2.27
C ALA A 213 13.82 18.41 1.58
N GLY A 214 13.97 18.85 0.31
CA GLY A 214 15.24 18.89 -0.42
C GLY A 214 15.84 17.52 -0.77
N ARG A 215 15.07 16.44 -0.63
CA ARG A 215 15.52 15.08 -0.91
C ARG A 215 14.41 14.17 -1.40
N TRP A 216 14.77 13.14 -2.12
CA TRP A 216 13.88 12.00 -2.36
C TRP A 216 13.56 11.29 -1.04
N GLY A 217 12.30 10.86 -0.90
CA GLY A 217 11.93 9.96 0.19
C GLY A 217 12.50 8.56 -0.01
N THR A 218 12.54 7.78 1.04
CA THR A 218 12.97 6.38 1.06
C THR A 218 11.84 5.50 1.60
N PRO A 219 11.87 4.18 1.46
CA PRO A 219 10.90 3.30 2.11
C PRO A 219 10.78 3.55 3.62
N ALA A 220 11.88 3.88 4.30
CA ALA A 220 11.88 4.16 5.74
C ALA A 220 11.02 5.37 6.12
N ASP A 221 10.88 6.37 5.23
CA ASP A 221 10.04 7.53 5.50
C ASP A 221 8.53 7.19 5.58
N LEU A 222 8.09 6.05 5.00
CA LEU A 222 6.71 5.58 5.10
C LEU A 222 6.42 4.70 6.31
N GLU A 223 7.44 4.07 6.88
CA GLU A 223 7.30 3.00 7.88
C GLU A 223 6.51 3.47 9.11
N GLY A 224 6.85 4.66 9.64
CA GLY A 224 6.15 5.22 10.79
C GLY A 224 4.67 5.49 10.52
N ALA A 225 4.33 6.04 9.35
CA ALA A 225 2.96 6.29 8.94
C ALA A 225 2.18 4.97 8.77
N ALA A 226 2.82 3.94 8.19
CA ALA A 226 2.21 2.63 8.01
C ALA A 226 1.92 1.94 9.35
N VAL A 227 2.86 1.97 10.31
CA VAL A 227 2.66 1.42 11.67
C VAL A 227 1.57 2.19 12.41
N PHE A 228 1.56 3.54 12.33
CA PHE A 228 0.50 4.37 12.92
C PHE A 228 -0.88 3.93 12.42
N LEU A 229 -1.10 3.89 11.10
CA LEU A 229 -2.40 3.54 10.53
C LEU A 229 -2.81 2.07 10.75
N ALA A 230 -1.86 1.18 11.00
CA ALA A 230 -2.10 -0.23 11.30
C ALA A 230 -2.38 -0.51 12.77
N SER A 231 -2.08 0.42 13.67
CA SER A 231 -2.11 0.25 15.12
C SER A 231 -3.34 0.87 15.77
N SER A 232 -3.53 0.64 17.07
CA SER A 232 -4.59 1.28 17.86
C SER A 232 -4.40 2.78 18.03
N ALA A 233 -3.21 3.33 17.79
CA ALA A 233 -2.96 4.77 17.79
C ALA A 233 -3.81 5.53 16.76
N SER A 234 -4.36 4.84 15.77
CA SER A 234 -5.20 5.40 14.70
C SER A 234 -6.67 4.94 14.75
N ASP A 235 -7.18 4.44 15.88
CA ASP A 235 -8.53 3.87 15.95
C ASP A 235 -9.64 4.87 15.58
N TYR A 236 -9.39 6.16 15.77
CA TYR A 236 -10.34 7.22 15.39
C TYR A 236 -10.01 7.91 14.06
N VAL A 237 -8.98 7.42 13.34
CA VAL A 237 -8.64 7.90 12.00
C VAL A 237 -9.31 6.99 10.97
N ASN A 238 -10.22 7.54 10.17
CA ASN A 238 -10.94 6.76 9.17
C ASN A 238 -11.26 7.59 7.92
N GLY A 239 -11.10 7.02 6.74
CA GLY A 239 -11.34 7.69 5.45
C GLY A 239 -10.28 8.73 5.06
N PHE A 240 -9.16 8.80 5.79
CA PHE A 240 -8.13 9.80 5.57
C PHE A 240 -7.03 9.30 4.63
N THR A 241 -6.48 10.21 3.82
CA THR A 241 -5.29 9.96 3.01
C THR A 241 -4.15 10.81 3.54
N LEU A 242 -3.21 10.16 4.23
CA LEU A 242 -2.05 10.79 4.85
C LEU A 242 -0.94 11.01 3.81
N ALA A 243 -0.59 12.25 3.55
CA ALA A 243 0.54 12.59 2.70
C ALA A 243 1.87 12.33 3.44
N VAL A 244 2.79 11.61 2.78
CA VAL A 244 4.16 11.40 3.23
C VAL A 244 5.07 11.72 2.04
N ASP A 245 5.31 13.01 1.80
CA ASP A 245 5.78 13.54 0.52
C ASP A 245 6.86 14.61 0.63
N GLY A 246 7.40 14.83 1.82
CA GLY A 246 8.41 15.86 2.06
C GLY A 246 7.91 17.29 1.86
N GLY A 247 6.59 17.51 1.95
CA GLY A 247 5.92 18.81 1.80
C GLY A 247 5.48 19.14 0.37
N TRP A 248 5.57 18.19 -0.56
CA TRP A 248 5.23 18.41 -1.97
C TRP A 248 3.81 18.94 -2.19
N LEU A 249 2.80 18.36 -1.53
CA LEU A 249 1.40 18.79 -1.68
C LEU A 249 1.04 20.04 -0.89
N GLY A 250 1.90 20.49 0.01
CA GLY A 250 1.71 21.71 0.80
C GLY A 250 2.19 22.99 0.10
N ARG A 251 2.72 22.87 -1.13
CA ARG A 251 3.34 23.97 -1.87
C ARG A 251 2.66 24.22 -3.22
#